data_897095ddb4e3f90930d73a4b4e8c0734
#
_entry.id   897095ddb4e3f90930d73a4b4e8c0734
#
_cell.length_a   1.000
_cell.length_b   1.000
_cell.length_c   1.000
_cell.angle_alpha   90.00
_cell.angle_beta   90.00
_cell.angle_gamma   90.00
#
_symmetry.space_group_name_H-M   'P 1'
#
loop_
_entity.id
_entity.type
_entity.pdbx_description
1 polymer ?
#
loop_
_entity_poly.entity_id
_entity_poly.type
_entity_poly.pdbx_seq_one_letter_code
_entity_poly.pdbx_strand_id
1 'polypeptide(L)'
;TYNDNAMINVMNQLRLIYEQKVPFTFIPEEYQTKTRAAFDKGVECILKTQVKQNGELTVWCAQHDHITLQPTKARAYELPSLSGQESDEIDILLMSLPNPSQEIINSIEGAVKWFEKVKVEGLKKEFFTNEEGERDYKMVACTDCKPLWARFYDLETNRPFFSDRDGVKVYSIAEIGHERRNGY
;
A
#
# COMPACT_ATOMS: atom_id res chain seq x y z
N THR A 1 0.95 -8.16 -7.71
CA THR A 1 1.77 -7.38 -6.76
C THR A 1 1.34 -5.93 -6.74
N TYR A 2 1.21 -5.36 -5.57
CA TYR A 2 1.00 -3.92 -5.35
C TYR A 2 2.31 -3.21 -5.01
N ASN A 3 3.33 -3.99 -4.68
CA ASN A 3 4.64 -3.47 -4.28
C ASN A 3 5.16 -2.41 -5.25
N ASP A 4 5.68 -1.33 -4.72
CA ASP A 4 6.16 -0.16 -5.47
C ASP A 4 5.11 0.38 -6.48
N ASN A 5 3.81 0.27 -6.13
CA ASN A 5 2.65 0.68 -6.94
C ASN A 5 2.55 0.01 -8.33
N ALA A 6 3.19 -1.16 -8.51
CA ALA A 6 3.31 -1.80 -9.82
C ALA A 6 1.94 -2.01 -10.49
N MET A 7 0.97 -2.60 -9.77
CA MET A 7 -0.37 -2.83 -10.31
C MET A 7 -1.13 -1.51 -10.53
N ILE A 8 -1.03 -0.56 -9.62
CA ILE A 8 -1.74 0.72 -9.71
C ILE A 8 -1.24 1.54 -10.90
N ASN A 9 0.07 1.53 -11.16
CA ASN A 9 0.64 2.16 -12.35
C ASN A 9 0.09 1.56 -13.65
N VAL A 10 -0.03 0.22 -13.73
CA VAL A 10 -0.64 -0.46 -14.88
C VAL A 10 -2.12 -0.10 -14.99
N MET A 11 -2.88 -0.09 -13.88
CA MET A 11 -4.29 0.28 -13.86
C MET A 11 -4.51 1.71 -14.36
N ASN A 12 -3.72 2.66 -13.89
CA ASN A 12 -3.77 4.05 -14.34
C ASN A 12 -3.46 4.16 -15.84
N GLN A 13 -2.46 3.41 -16.33
CA GLN A 13 -2.13 3.37 -17.75
C GLN A 13 -3.30 2.81 -18.60
N LEU A 14 -3.92 1.71 -18.19
CA LEU A 14 -5.10 1.14 -18.85
C LEU A 14 -6.25 2.15 -18.89
N ARG A 15 -6.47 2.88 -17.79
CA ARG A 15 -7.49 3.92 -17.69
C ARG A 15 -7.28 5.04 -18.71
N LEU A 16 -6.05 5.57 -18.81
CA LEU A 16 -5.72 6.61 -19.78
C LEU A 16 -5.99 6.17 -21.22
N ILE A 17 -5.77 4.88 -21.54
CA ILE A 17 -6.02 4.32 -22.88
C ILE A 17 -7.52 4.23 -23.17
N TYR A 18 -8.32 3.61 -22.30
CA TYR A 18 -9.75 3.46 -22.59
C TYR A 18 -10.53 4.77 -22.48
N GLU A 19 -10.06 5.75 -21.71
CA GLU A 19 -10.61 7.10 -21.63
C GLU A 19 -10.12 8.02 -22.77
N GLN A 20 -9.27 7.52 -23.66
CA GLN A 20 -8.65 8.30 -24.75
C GLN A 20 -7.94 9.58 -24.29
N LYS A 21 -7.29 9.54 -23.13
CA LYS A 21 -6.51 10.68 -22.68
C LYS A 21 -5.20 10.82 -23.47
N VAL A 22 -4.74 12.04 -23.62
CA VAL A 22 -3.42 12.31 -24.23
C VAL A 22 -2.34 11.55 -23.43
N PRO A 23 -1.39 10.84 -24.10
CA PRO A 23 -1.16 10.78 -25.54
C PRO A 23 -1.88 9.64 -26.30
N PHE A 24 -2.84 8.93 -25.68
CA PHE A 24 -3.45 7.69 -26.19
C PHE A 24 -4.67 7.88 -27.11
N THR A 25 -4.94 9.10 -27.57
CA THR A 25 -6.10 9.44 -28.44
C THR A 25 -6.10 8.73 -29.80
N PHE A 26 -4.95 8.17 -30.21
CA PHE A 26 -4.79 7.45 -31.48
C PHE A 26 -5.08 5.94 -31.37
N ILE A 27 -5.35 5.44 -30.17
CA ILE A 27 -5.55 4.00 -29.95
C ILE A 27 -6.90 3.57 -30.56
N PRO A 28 -6.94 2.53 -31.42
CA PRO A 28 -8.20 2.03 -32.01
C PRO A 28 -9.18 1.51 -30.95
N GLU A 29 -10.49 1.61 -31.25
CA GLU A 29 -11.59 1.22 -30.34
C GLU A 29 -11.48 -0.23 -29.83
N GLU A 30 -11.02 -1.15 -30.66
CA GLU A 30 -10.79 -2.55 -30.25
C GLU A 30 -9.87 -2.64 -29.03
N TYR A 31 -8.78 -1.86 -29.01
CA TYR A 31 -7.84 -1.86 -27.88
C TYR A 31 -8.40 -1.10 -26.67
N GLN A 32 -9.19 -0.04 -26.89
CA GLN A 32 -9.88 0.63 -25.79
C GLN A 32 -10.82 -0.33 -25.06
N THR A 33 -11.59 -1.13 -25.79
CA THR A 33 -12.47 -2.17 -25.22
C THR A 33 -11.70 -3.21 -24.44
N LYS A 34 -10.56 -3.69 -24.97
CA LYS A 34 -9.70 -4.66 -24.29
C LYS A 34 -9.06 -4.07 -23.03
N THR A 35 -8.60 -2.84 -23.07
CA THR A 35 -7.99 -2.17 -21.90
C THR A 35 -9.04 -1.86 -20.83
N ARG A 36 -10.26 -1.50 -21.19
CA ARG A 36 -11.36 -1.36 -20.24
C ARG A 36 -11.67 -2.67 -19.54
N ALA A 37 -11.81 -3.76 -20.28
CA ALA A 37 -12.04 -5.07 -19.70
C ALA A 37 -10.88 -5.53 -18.78
N ALA A 38 -9.63 -5.22 -19.15
CA ALA A 38 -8.48 -5.50 -18.31
C ALA A 38 -8.49 -4.66 -17.00
N PHE A 39 -8.85 -3.38 -17.09
CA PHE A 39 -9.01 -2.50 -15.94
C PHE A 39 -10.08 -3.04 -14.98
N ASP A 40 -11.26 -3.40 -15.49
CA ASP A 40 -12.36 -3.92 -14.67
C ASP A 40 -11.96 -5.21 -13.94
N LYS A 41 -11.22 -6.13 -14.60
CA LYS A 41 -10.62 -7.31 -13.92
C LYS A 41 -9.58 -6.95 -12.87
N GLY A 42 -8.84 -5.87 -13.08
CA GLY A 42 -7.92 -5.33 -12.09
C GLY A 42 -8.65 -4.86 -10.84
N VAL A 43 -9.77 -4.14 -10.99
CA VAL A 43 -10.62 -3.73 -9.86
C VAL A 43 -11.16 -4.95 -9.12
N GLU A 44 -11.67 -5.97 -9.83
CA GLU A 44 -12.11 -7.22 -9.20
C GLU A 44 -10.98 -7.90 -8.39
N CYS A 45 -9.76 -7.92 -8.94
CA CYS A 45 -8.59 -8.47 -8.24
C CYS A 45 -8.29 -7.68 -6.97
N ILE A 46 -8.34 -6.36 -7.01
CA ILE A 46 -8.17 -5.49 -5.84
C ILE A 46 -9.19 -5.84 -4.77
N LEU A 47 -10.47 -5.89 -5.09
CA LEU A 47 -11.53 -6.23 -4.13
C LEU A 47 -11.37 -7.62 -3.52
N LYS A 48 -10.96 -8.62 -4.34
CA LYS A 48 -10.74 -10.00 -3.87
C LYS A 48 -9.51 -10.18 -2.98
N THR A 49 -8.52 -9.31 -3.12
CA THR A 49 -7.26 -9.38 -2.34
C THR A 49 -7.28 -8.51 -1.10
N GLN A 50 -8.32 -7.71 -0.88
CA GLN A 50 -8.44 -6.92 0.35
C GLN A 50 -8.52 -7.84 1.57
N VAL A 51 -7.62 -7.61 2.53
CA VAL A 51 -7.51 -8.45 3.73
C VAL A 51 -8.70 -8.22 4.66
N LYS A 52 -9.23 -9.31 5.21
CA LYS A 52 -10.26 -9.26 6.24
C LYS A 52 -9.68 -9.68 7.59
N GLN A 53 -9.96 -8.88 8.61
CA GLN A 53 -9.67 -9.23 10.01
C GLN A 53 -10.99 -9.38 10.76
N ASN A 54 -11.25 -10.53 11.36
CA ASN A 54 -12.50 -10.80 12.08
C ASN A 54 -13.78 -10.50 11.26
N GLY A 55 -13.71 -10.72 9.95
CA GLY A 55 -14.83 -10.47 9.03
C GLY A 55 -14.94 -9.03 8.52
N GLU A 56 -14.19 -8.08 9.07
CA GLU A 56 -14.15 -6.69 8.61
C GLU A 56 -13.07 -6.50 7.53
N LEU A 57 -13.41 -5.70 6.50
CA LEU A 57 -12.46 -5.28 5.48
C LEU A 57 -11.41 -4.34 6.11
N THR A 58 -10.14 -4.54 5.71
CA THR A 58 -9.01 -3.70 6.12
C THR A 58 -8.31 -3.14 4.87
N VAL A 59 -7.03 -3.33 4.74
CA VAL A 59 -6.20 -2.87 3.62
C VAL A 59 -5.53 -4.06 2.92
N TRP A 60 -4.56 -3.80 2.07
CA TRP A 60 -3.90 -4.82 1.23
C TRP A 60 -2.49 -5.12 1.72
N CYS A 61 -2.00 -6.30 1.38
CA CYS A 61 -0.59 -6.63 1.47
C CYS A 61 0.13 -6.15 0.20
N ALA A 62 1.41 -5.81 0.30
CA ALA A 62 2.22 -5.44 -0.87
C ALA A 62 2.31 -6.55 -1.92
N GLN A 63 2.25 -7.81 -1.49
CA GLN A 63 2.28 -8.98 -2.36
C GLN A 63 1.21 -10.00 -1.96
N HIS A 64 0.50 -10.54 -2.97
CA HIS A 64 -0.46 -11.62 -2.82
C HIS A 64 -0.07 -12.82 -3.67
N ASP A 65 -0.34 -14.02 -3.17
CA ASP A 65 -0.21 -15.24 -3.94
C ASP A 65 -1.21 -15.26 -5.09
N HIS A 66 -0.78 -15.62 -6.28
CA HIS A 66 -1.58 -15.51 -7.51
C HIS A 66 -2.69 -16.57 -7.63
N ILE A 67 -2.64 -17.62 -6.81
CA ILE A 67 -3.65 -18.70 -6.78
C ILE A 67 -4.61 -18.49 -5.62
N THR A 68 -4.06 -18.35 -4.41
CA THR A 68 -4.86 -18.27 -3.18
C THR A 68 -5.35 -16.86 -2.88
N LEU A 69 -4.76 -15.85 -3.49
CA LEU A 69 -4.98 -14.41 -3.26
C LEU A 69 -4.66 -13.96 -1.82
N GLN A 70 -4.01 -14.80 -1.04
CA GLN A 70 -3.63 -14.48 0.33
C GLN A 70 -2.35 -13.62 0.38
N PRO A 71 -2.17 -12.81 1.43
CA PRO A 71 -0.91 -12.11 1.68
C PRO A 71 0.28 -13.05 1.64
N THR A 72 1.32 -12.68 0.92
CA THR A 72 2.55 -13.45 0.82
C THR A 72 3.79 -12.56 0.85
N LYS A 73 4.95 -13.18 1.02
CA LYS A 73 6.24 -12.50 1.02
C LYS A 73 6.63 -12.07 -0.40
N ALA A 74 7.18 -10.86 -0.54
CA ALA A 74 7.84 -10.41 -1.76
C ALA A 74 9.37 -10.49 -1.61
N ARG A 75 10.07 -9.37 -1.44
CA ARG A 75 11.52 -9.35 -1.15
C ARG A 75 11.81 -9.84 0.28
N ALA A 76 13.08 -10.06 0.62
CA ALA A 76 13.48 -10.60 1.91
C ALA A 76 12.83 -9.85 3.10
N TYR A 77 12.80 -8.54 3.04
CA TYR A 77 12.26 -7.65 4.08
C TYR A 77 10.77 -7.30 3.90
N GLU A 78 10.11 -7.74 2.84
CA GLU A 78 8.68 -7.51 2.58
C GLU A 78 7.89 -8.73 3.02
N LEU A 79 7.71 -8.84 4.31
CA LEU A 79 6.97 -9.94 4.93
C LEU A 79 5.46 -9.79 4.67
N PRO A 80 4.68 -10.90 4.73
CA PRO A 80 3.23 -10.80 4.70
C PRO A 80 2.73 -9.83 5.78
N SER A 81 1.98 -8.80 5.36
CA SER A 81 1.60 -7.67 6.21
C SER A 81 0.39 -6.94 5.68
N LEU A 82 -0.22 -6.10 6.49
CA LEU A 82 -1.06 -5.01 6.00
C LEU A 82 -0.13 -3.85 5.64
N SER A 83 -0.18 -3.39 4.39
CA SER A 83 0.72 -2.35 3.91
C SER A 83 0.06 -0.97 3.96
N GLY A 84 0.61 -0.06 4.75
CA GLY A 84 0.14 1.32 4.77
C GLY A 84 0.46 2.07 3.46
N GLN A 85 1.62 1.83 2.89
CA GLN A 85 2.09 2.57 1.71
C GLN A 85 1.38 2.16 0.42
N GLU A 86 1.29 0.86 0.13
CA GLU A 86 0.67 0.39 -1.10
C GLU A 86 -0.85 0.53 -1.07
N SER A 87 -1.44 0.53 0.12
CA SER A 87 -2.89 0.60 0.29
C SER A 87 -3.48 1.98 0.06
N ASP A 88 -2.76 3.07 0.32
CA ASP A 88 -3.26 4.41 0.07
C ASP A 88 -3.44 4.68 -1.43
N GLU A 89 -2.52 4.24 -2.27
CA GLU A 89 -2.63 4.36 -3.72
C GLU A 89 -3.77 3.49 -4.31
N ILE A 90 -3.99 2.31 -3.72
CA ILE A 90 -5.15 1.47 -4.07
C ILE A 90 -6.44 2.20 -3.73
N ASP A 91 -6.53 2.76 -2.54
CA ASP A 91 -7.73 3.48 -2.07
C ASP A 91 -8.00 4.73 -2.91
N ILE A 92 -6.97 5.50 -3.24
CA ILE A 92 -7.06 6.66 -4.15
C ILE A 92 -7.58 6.22 -5.53
N LEU A 93 -7.08 5.10 -6.10
CA LEU A 93 -7.59 4.56 -7.34
C LEU A 93 -9.09 4.24 -7.25
N LEU A 94 -9.52 3.51 -6.21
CA LEU A 94 -10.92 3.13 -6.01
C LEU A 94 -11.82 4.35 -5.81
N MET A 95 -11.41 5.34 -5.02
CA MET A 95 -12.14 6.60 -4.80
C MET A 95 -12.27 7.43 -6.07
N SER A 96 -11.35 7.28 -7.02
CA SER A 96 -11.38 8.02 -8.29
C SER A 96 -12.36 7.44 -9.33
N LEU A 97 -12.97 6.27 -9.05
CA LEU A 97 -13.88 5.62 -9.98
C LEU A 97 -15.24 6.33 -10.04
N PRO A 98 -15.76 6.64 -11.23
CA PRO A 98 -17.09 7.21 -11.39
C PRO A 98 -18.17 6.17 -11.08
N ASN A 99 -19.18 6.55 -10.34
CA ASN A 99 -20.33 5.69 -9.99
C ASN A 99 -19.90 4.34 -9.38
N PRO A 100 -19.14 4.32 -8.27
CA PRO A 100 -18.62 3.10 -7.66
C PRO A 100 -19.77 2.20 -7.20
N SER A 101 -19.61 0.89 -7.34
CA SER A 101 -20.55 -0.08 -6.78
C SER A 101 -20.52 -0.05 -5.25
N GLN A 102 -21.55 -0.61 -4.61
CA GLN A 102 -21.57 -0.70 -3.13
C GLN A 102 -20.38 -1.51 -2.60
N GLU A 103 -19.89 -2.51 -3.35
CA GLU A 103 -18.71 -3.29 -2.97
C GLU A 103 -17.45 -2.42 -2.95
N ILE A 104 -17.27 -1.53 -3.93
CA ILE A 104 -16.16 -0.57 -3.96
C ILE A 104 -16.28 0.41 -2.79
N ILE A 105 -17.47 0.94 -2.53
CA ILE A 105 -17.70 1.85 -1.40
C ILE A 105 -17.34 1.17 -0.07
N ASN A 106 -17.82 -0.05 0.15
CA ASN A 106 -17.52 -0.82 1.36
C ASN A 106 -16.02 -1.10 1.49
N SER A 107 -15.33 -1.34 0.37
CA SER A 107 -13.88 -1.55 0.33
C SER A 107 -13.12 -0.31 0.82
N ILE A 108 -13.48 0.86 0.28
CA ILE A 108 -12.90 2.16 0.67
C ILE A 108 -13.17 2.44 2.15
N GLU A 109 -14.42 2.33 2.60
CA GLU A 109 -14.80 2.56 4.00
C GLU A 109 -14.04 1.64 4.97
N GLY A 110 -13.84 0.37 4.59
CA GLY A 110 -13.05 -0.58 5.37
C GLY A 110 -11.59 -0.15 5.49
N ALA A 111 -10.98 0.28 4.40
CA ALA A 111 -9.59 0.76 4.38
C ALA A 111 -9.44 2.05 5.20
N VAL A 112 -10.30 3.04 5.00
CA VAL A 112 -10.29 4.29 5.77
C VAL A 112 -10.46 4.02 7.28
N LYS A 113 -11.41 3.15 7.65
CA LYS A 113 -11.60 2.75 9.06
C LYS A 113 -10.34 2.12 9.64
N TRP A 114 -9.66 1.29 8.86
CA TRP A 114 -8.41 0.67 9.28
C TRP A 114 -7.29 1.72 9.44
N PHE A 115 -7.10 2.64 8.49
CA PHE A 115 -6.11 3.72 8.58
C PHE A 115 -6.33 4.58 9.84
N GLU A 116 -7.57 4.94 10.14
CA GLU A 116 -7.90 5.68 11.36
C GLU A 116 -7.54 4.90 12.64
N LYS A 117 -7.75 3.61 12.64
CA LYS A 117 -7.45 2.73 13.78
C LYS A 117 -5.96 2.59 14.07
N VAL A 118 -5.12 2.59 13.03
CA VAL A 118 -3.69 2.24 13.15
C VAL A 118 -2.74 3.44 13.07
N LYS A 119 -3.26 4.65 13.01
CA LYS A 119 -2.44 5.85 13.00
C LYS A 119 -1.55 5.92 14.24
N VAL A 120 -0.30 6.34 14.03
CA VAL A 120 0.71 6.51 15.08
C VAL A 120 0.75 7.99 15.43
N GLU A 121 0.33 8.32 16.64
CA GLU A 121 0.32 9.69 17.16
C GLU A 121 1.46 9.92 18.13
N GLY A 122 1.81 11.18 18.36
CA GLY A 122 2.79 11.56 19.35
C GLY A 122 4.25 11.31 18.98
N LEU A 123 4.53 10.99 17.70
CA LEU A 123 5.87 10.74 17.18
C LEU A 123 6.15 11.54 15.90
N LYS A 124 7.42 11.91 15.71
CA LYS A 124 7.94 12.47 14.45
C LYS A 124 9.30 11.89 14.09
N LYS A 125 9.66 11.94 12.83
CA LYS A 125 11.02 11.68 12.35
C LYS A 125 11.90 12.91 12.68
N GLU A 126 13.02 12.70 13.37
CA GLU A 126 14.06 13.70 13.56
C GLU A 126 15.31 13.25 12.82
N PHE A 127 15.68 14.03 11.80
CA PHE A 127 16.82 13.71 10.94
C PHE A 127 18.12 14.20 11.57
N PHE A 128 19.19 13.42 11.39
CA PHE A 128 20.54 13.76 11.82
C PHE A 128 21.55 13.19 10.81
N THR A 129 22.80 13.59 10.94
CA THR A 129 23.93 12.97 10.22
C THR A 129 24.59 11.95 11.15
N ASN A 130 24.73 10.71 10.71
CA ASN A 130 25.35 9.64 11.46
C ASN A 130 26.89 9.80 11.48
N GLU A 131 27.60 8.91 12.19
CA GLU A 131 29.06 8.94 12.33
C GLU A 131 29.79 8.71 10.99
N GLU A 132 29.11 8.10 10.01
CA GLU A 132 29.63 7.85 8.66
C GLU A 132 29.40 9.03 7.71
N GLY A 133 28.77 10.11 8.19
CA GLY A 133 28.46 11.31 7.41
C GLY A 133 27.19 11.18 6.58
N GLU A 134 26.37 10.16 6.77
CA GLU A 134 25.16 9.89 6.02
C GLU A 134 23.92 10.42 6.75
N ARG A 135 22.87 10.78 5.97
CA ARG A 135 21.59 11.19 6.53
C ARG A 135 20.85 9.99 7.12
N ASP A 136 20.47 10.10 8.37
CA ASP A 136 19.69 9.11 9.09
C ASP A 136 18.56 9.79 9.88
N TYR A 137 17.68 9.03 10.53
CA TYR A 137 16.65 9.57 11.40
C TYR A 137 16.37 8.66 12.60
N LYS A 138 15.80 9.25 13.63
CA LYS A 138 15.22 8.55 14.78
C LYS A 138 13.80 9.03 15.02
N MET A 139 13.00 8.21 15.68
CA MET A 139 11.68 8.59 16.14
C MET A 139 11.78 9.29 17.49
N VAL A 140 11.19 10.46 17.60
CA VAL A 140 11.15 11.25 18.84
C VAL A 140 9.73 11.60 19.21
N ALA A 141 9.48 11.76 20.51
CA ALA A 141 8.17 12.21 21.02
C ALA A 141 7.82 13.61 20.51
N CYS A 142 6.55 13.83 20.20
CA CYS A 142 6.06 15.10 19.71
C CYS A 142 4.56 15.28 20.04
N THR A 143 4.21 16.35 20.70
CA THR A 143 2.84 16.58 21.23
C THR A 143 1.84 17.03 20.14
N ASP A 144 2.29 17.87 19.18
CA ASP A 144 1.43 18.51 18.20
C ASP A 144 1.77 18.12 16.75
N CYS A 145 2.24 16.89 16.54
CA CYS A 145 2.59 16.40 15.22
C CYS A 145 1.39 15.79 14.51
N LYS A 146 1.43 15.84 13.17
CA LYS A 146 0.52 15.06 12.35
C LYS A 146 0.74 13.57 12.60
N PRO A 147 -0.32 12.75 12.55
CA PRO A 147 -0.18 11.31 12.66
C PRO A 147 0.70 10.75 11.55
N LEU A 148 1.33 9.64 11.84
CA LEU A 148 2.14 8.87 10.92
C LEU A 148 1.50 7.49 10.70
N TRP A 149 1.88 6.86 9.60
CA TRP A 149 1.56 5.46 9.34
C TRP A 149 2.85 4.71 9.03
N ALA A 150 2.93 3.49 9.56
CA ALA A 150 4.03 2.59 9.21
C ALA A 150 3.82 1.98 7.82
N ARG A 151 4.90 1.56 7.18
CA ARG A 151 4.82 0.83 5.92
C ARG A 151 4.18 -0.55 6.09
N PHE A 152 4.53 -1.27 7.15
CA PHE A 152 4.07 -2.62 7.42
C PHE A 152 3.43 -2.74 8.80
N TYR A 153 2.29 -3.44 8.83
CA TYR A 153 1.59 -3.81 10.04
C TYR A 153 1.35 -5.31 10.07
N ASP A 154 1.41 -5.87 11.27
CA ASP A 154 1.14 -7.28 11.49
C ASP A 154 -0.30 -7.65 11.12
N LEU A 155 -0.48 -8.77 10.41
CA LEU A 155 -1.75 -9.22 9.86
C LEU A 155 -2.84 -9.50 10.91
N GLU A 156 -2.45 -9.80 12.15
CA GLU A 156 -3.40 -10.15 13.21
C GLU A 156 -3.58 -9.01 14.22
N THR A 157 -2.46 -8.42 14.64
CA THR A 157 -2.45 -7.48 15.76
C THR A 157 -2.52 -6.01 15.35
N ASN A 158 -2.33 -5.69 14.05
CA ASN A 158 -2.17 -4.32 13.55
C ASN A 158 -0.99 -3.56 14.19
N ARG A 159 -0.03 -4.26 14.78
CA ARG A 159 1.15 -3.62 15.33
C ARG A 159 2.12 -3.25 14.22
N PRO A 160 2.60 -2.01 14.14
CA PRO A 160 3.68 -1.63 13.22
C PRO A 160 4.90 -2.51 13.44
N PHE A 161 5.53 -2.95 12.35
CA PHE A 161 6.79 -3.67 12.42
C PHE A 161 7.75 -3.21 11.30
N PHE A 162 9.01 -3.57 11.47
CA PHE A 162 10.09 -3.28 10.54
C PHE A 162 10.83 -4.58 10.24
N SER A 163 11.53 -4.61 9.12
CA SER A 163 12.31 -5.76 8.71
C SER A 163 13.52 -5.32 7.90
N ASP A 164 14.66 -5.93 8.16
CA ASP A 164 15.87 -5.74 7.39
C ASP A 164 16.04 -6.84 6.34
N ARG A 165 17.16 -6.86 5.63
CA ARG A 165 17.48 -7.82 4.55
C ARG A 165 17.55 -9.28 5.02
N ASP A 166 17.72 -9.51 6.32
CA ASP A 166 17.63 -10.83 6.95
C ASP A 166 16.20 -11.39 7.00
N GLY A 167 15.19 -10.53 6.81
CA GLY A 167 13.78 -10.90 6.87
C GLY A 167 13.26 -11.17 8.28
N VAL A 168 13.97 -10.68 9.29
CA VAL A 168 13.54 -10.79 10.69
C VAL A 168 12.60 -9.63 11.03
N LYS A 169 11.44 -9.95 11.61
CA LYS A 169 10.47 -8.97 12.08
C LYS A 169 10.93 -8.37 13.41
N VAL A 170 11.06 -7.04 13.45
CA VAL A 170 11.36 -6.27 14.65
C VAL A 170 10.31 -5.18 14.87
N TYR A 171 10.21 -4.64 16.07
CA TYR A 171 9.15 -3.69 16.42
C TYR A 171 9.64 -2.29 16.77
N SER A 172 10.93 -2.04 16.58
CA SER A 172 11.53 -0.72 16.65
C SER A 172 12.32 -0.44 15.38
N ILE A 173 12.13 0.73 14.78
CA ILE A 173 12.90 1.16 13.61
C ILE A 173 14.40 1.26 13.90
N ALA A 174 14.78 1.44 15.17
CA ALA A 174 16.18 1.49 15.60
C ALA A 174 16.90 0.13 15.50
N GLU A 175 16.15 -0.97 15.40
CA GLU A 175 16.70 -2.34 15.33
C GLU A 175 17.11 -2.75 13.91
N ILE A 176 16.77 -1.95 12.88
CA ILE A 176 17.17 -2.22 11.50
C ILE A 176 18.32 -1.31 11.06
N GLY A 177 19.09 -1.77 10.08
CA GLY A 177 20.23 -1.05 9.55
C GLY A 177 19.85 0.29 8.91
N HIS A 178 20.79 1.23 8.90
CA HIS A 178 20.63 2.58 8.35
C HIS A 178 20.07 2.58 6.92
N GLU A 179 20.63 1.75 6.03
CA GLU A 179 20.18 1.66 4.63
C GLU A 179 18.68 1.33 4.54
N ARG A 180 18.23 0.35 5.32
CA ARG A 180 16.81 -0.05 5.32
C ARG A 180 15.93 0.95 6.03
N ARG A 181 16.40 1.56 7.12
CA ARG A 181 15.68 2.59 7.86
C ARG A 181 15.27 3.76 6.96
N ASN A 182 16.15 4.21 6.09
CA ASN A 182 15.83 5.28 5.13
C ASN A 182 14.80 4.89 4.04
N GLY A 183 14.44 3.63 3.93
CA GLY A 183 13.39 3.14 3.04
C GLY A 183 11.99 3.02 3.68
N TYR A 184 11.83 3.47 4.92
CA TYR A 184 10.55 3.48 5.65
C TYR A 184 9.95 4.86 5.79
#